data_1eb70f7b0a80199553b6735a07c63d04
#
_entry.id   1eb70f7b0a80199553b6735a07c63d04
#
_cell.length_a   1.000
_cell.length_b   1.000
_cell.length_c   1.000
_cell.angle_alpha   90.00
_cell.angle_beta   90.00
_cell.angle_gamma   90.00
#
_symmetry.space_group_name_H-M   'P 1'
#
loop_
_entity.id
_entity.type
_entity.pdbx_description
1 polymer ?
#
loop_
_entity_poly.entity_id
_entity_poly.type
_entity_poly.pdbx_seq_one_letter_code
_entity_poly.pdbx_strand_id
1 'polypeptide(L)'
;MADEVILLNSWPSMFGMRTMIALKEKGVKYEYREENLKPNKSPLLLEMNPMHKKIPVLIHNGKPICESIIQVQYIDEVWSEKNQLLPSDPYQRSQALFWSDFIEKKVPNKCLFHFTSLQF
;
A
#
# COMPACT_ATOMS: atom_id res chain seq x y z
N MET A 1 -13.98 -17.02 11.10
CA MET A 1 -12.67 -16.64 11.69
C MET A 1 -12.25 -15.27 11.20
N ALA A 2 -11.57 -14.53 12.06
CA ALA A 2 -11.11 -13.22 11.70
C ALA A 2 -9.99 -13.32 10.66
N ASP A 3 -9.98 -12.40 9.71
CA ASP A 3 -8.90 -12.31 8.74
C ASP A 3 -7.60 -11.88 9.42
N GLU A 4 -6.49 -12.45 8.97
CA GLU A 4 -5.19 -11.97 9.33
C GLU A 4 -4.73 -10.93 8.32
N VAL A 5 -4.47 -9.72 8.78
CA VAL A 5 -4.03 -8.62 7.93
C VAL A 5 -2.73 -8.06 8.50
N ILE A 6 -1.69 -8.07 7.70
CA ILE A 6 -0.36 -7.57 8.09
C ILE A 6 0.07 -6.53 7.05
N LEU A 7 0.60 -5.43 7.53
CA LEU A 7 1.18 -4.41 6.66
C LEU A 7 2.67 -4.28 6.95
N LEU A 8 3.49 -4.60 5.95
CA LEU A 8 4.92 -4.34 5.99
C LEU A 8 5.15 -2.94 5.41
N ASN A 9 5.70 -2.05 6.21
CA ASN A 9 5.86 -0.65 5.82
C ASN A 9 7.06 -0.03 6.50
N SER A 10 7.41 1.18 6.09
CA SER A 10 8.39 2.03 6.78
C SER A 10 7.70 3.37 7.06
N TRP A 11 7.84 3.87 8.29
CA TRP A 11 7.07 5.02 8.77
C TRP A 11 7.14 6.27 7.88
N PRO A 12 8.28 6.58 7.21
CA PRO A 12 8.31 7.78 6.37
C PRO A 12 7.75 7.59 4.97
N SER A 13 7.28 6.39 4.64
CA SER A 13 6.78 6.12 3.29
C SER A 13 5.42 6.74 3.06
N MET A 14 5.34 7.65 2.09
CA MET A 14 4.06 8.23 1.67
C MET A 14 3.19 7.18 0.97
N PHE A 15 3.79 6.18 0.34
CA PHE A 15 3.04 5.10 -0.31
C PHE A 15 2.38 4.19 0.72
N GLY A 16 3.11 3.86 1.79
CA GLY A 16 2.54 3.08 2.88
C GLY A 16 1.42 3.81 3.59
N MET A 17 1.50 5.12 3.64
CA MET A 17 0.47 5.95 4.25
C MET A 17 -0.88 5.81 3.52
N ARG A 18 -0.86 5.68 2.19
CA ARG A 18 -2.08 5.43 1.40
C ARG A 18 -2.81 4.18 1.89
N THR A 19 -2.06 3.10 2.06
CA THR A 19 -2.61 1.82 2.50
C THR A 19 -3.11 1.91 3.94
N MET A 20 -2.37 2.59 4.81
CA MET A 20 -2.78 2.80 6.20
C MET A 20 -4.09 3.58 6.29
N ILE A 21 -4.22 4.65 5.50
CA ILE A 21 -5.45 5.46 5.48
C ILE A 21 -6.63 4.60 4.99
N ALA A 22 -6.43 3.82 3.94
CA ALA A 22 -7.48 2.97 3.40
C ALA A 22 -7.95 1.95 4.45
N LEU A 23 -7.02 1.29 5.12
CA LEU A 23 -7.36 0.33 6.17
C LEU A 23 -8.11 1.01 7.33
N LYS A 24 -7.68 2.21 7.69
CA LYS A 24 -8.35 2.96 8.77
C LYS A 24 -9.76 3.36 8.38
N GLU A 25 -9.96 3.85 7.16
CA GLU A 25 -11.29 4.23 6.68
C GLU A 25 -12.25 3.04 6.66
N LYS A 26 -11.75 1.86 6.38
CA LYS A 26 -12.55 0.64 6.39
C LYS A 26 -12.70 0.03 7.79
N GLY A 27 -12.02 0.58 8.79
CA GLY A 27 -12.07 0.05 10.15
C GLY A 27 -11.44 -1.33 10.28
N VAL A 28 -10.49 -1.66 9.41
CA VAL A 28 -9.83 -2.96 9.42
C VAL A 28 -8.73 -2.98 10.46
N LYS A 29 -8.74 -4.01 11.31
CA LYS A 29 -7.64 -4.22 12.25
C LYS A 29 -6.52 -4.95 11.54
N TYR A 30 -5.29 -4.48 11.73
CA TYR A 30 -4.13 -5.09 11.08
C TYR A 30 -2.91 -4.99 11.97
N GLU A 31 -1.95 -5.88 11.74
CA GLU A 31 -0.65 -5.83 12.39
C GLU A 31 0.29 -4.99 11.54
N TYR A 32 0.83 -3.93 12.14
CA TYR A 32 1.84 -3.10 11.46
C TYR A 32 3.22 -3.67 11.80
N ARG A 33 4.02 -3.92 10.77
CA ARG A 33 5.41 -4.34 10.95
C ARG A 33 6.32 -3.34 10.26
N GLU A 34 7.11 -2.64 11.06
CA GLU A 34 8.09 -1.69 10.55
C GLU A 34 9.24 -2.46 9.89
N GLU A 35 9.53 -2.11 8.63
CA GLU A 35 10.65 -2.68 7.90
C GLU A 35 11.87 -1.79 8.01
N ASN A 36 12.99 -2.38 8.41
CA ASN A 36 14.27 -1.71 8.42
C ASN A 36 14.97 -2.02 7.10
N LEU A 37 14.89 -1.08 6.17
CA LEU A 37 15.35 -1.31 4.79
C LEU A 37 16.85 -1.29 4.64
N LYS A 38 17.56 -0.79 5.65
CA LYS A 38 19.03 -0.75 5.67
C LYS A 38 19.52 -1.41 6.96
N PRO A 39 20.61 -2.20 6.90
CA PRO A 39 21.39 -2.54 5.71
C PRO A 39 20.72 -3.59 4.83
N ASN A 40 19.83 -4.43 5.39
CA ASN A 40 19.20 -5.53 4.68
C ASN A 40 17.69 -5.55 4.91
N LYS A 41 16.95 -5.85 3.86
CA LYS A 41 15.50 -6.05 3.93
C LYS A 41 15.19 -7.38 4.59
N SER A 42 14.03 -7.47 5.25
CA SER A 42 13.67 -8.70 5.96
C SER A 42 13.43 -9.86 4.98
N PRO A 43 13.66 -11.10 5.41
CA PRO A 43 13.32 -12.26 4.58
C PRO A 43 11.86 -12.29 4.18
N LEU A 44 10.96 -11.87 5.07
CA LEU A 44 9.53 -11.84 4.78
C LEU A 44 9.22 -10.86 3.64
N LEU A 45 9.83 -9.68 3.65
CA LEU A 45 9.64 -8.71 2.57
C LEU A 45 10.11 -9.27 1.23
N LEU A 46 11.28 -9.91 1.21
CA LEU A 46 11.83 -10.47 -0.01
C LEU A 46 10.99 -11.64 -0.54
N GLU A 47 10.41 -12.42 0.38
CA GLU A 47 9.53 -13.52 0.01
C GLU A 47 8.19 -13.02 -0.55
N MET A 48 7.60 -12.01 0.11
CA MET A 48 6.29 -11.52 -0.24
C MET A 48 6.29 -10.56 -1.44
N ASN A 49 7.42 -9.93 -1.72
CA ASN A 49 7.56 -9.04 -2.88
C ASN A 49 8.88 -9.30 -3.60
N PRO A 50 9.04 -10.48 -4.22
CA PRO A 50 10.32 -10.83 -4.86
C PRO A 50 10.65 -10.01 -6.10
N MET A 51 9.63 -9.48 -6.78
CA MET A 51 9.83 -8.72 -8.01
C MET A 51 10.37 -7.32 -7.74
N HIS A 52 9.75 -6.59 -6.84
CA HIS A 52 10.14 -5.20 -6.56
C HIS A 52 10.91 -5.02 -5.28
N LYS A 53 10.73 -5.90 -4.30
CA LYS A 53 11.43 -5.87 -3.01
C LYS A 53 11.25 -4.53 -2.30
N LYS A 54 10.04 -3.97 -2.37
CA LYS A 54 9.69 -2.65 -1.83
C LYS A 54 8.51 -2.72 -0.90
N ILE A 55 8.47 -1.79 0.06
CA ILE A 55 7.29 -1.56 0.88
C ILE A 55 6.39 -0.51 0.17
N PRO A 56 5.11 -0.42 0.49
CA PRO A 56 4.37 -1.27 1.41
C PRO A 56 4.00 -2.62 0.79
N VAL A 57 3.85 -3.64 1.63
CA VAL A 57 3.28 -4.92 1.22
C VAL A 57 2.14 -5.23 2.18
N LEU A 58 0.95 -5.46 1.63
CA LEU A 58 -0.22 -5.86 2.40
C LEU A 58 -0.32 -7.38 2.32
N ILE A 59 -0.41 -8.05 3.47
CA ILE A 59 -0.54 -9.51 3.52
C ILE A 59 -1.89 -9.83 4.12
N HIS A 60 -2.75 -10.44 3.31
CA HIS A 60 -4.10 -10.80 3.74
C HIS A 60 -4.24 -12.32 3.71
N ASN A 61 -4.37 -12.91 4.90
CA ASN A 61 -4.45 -14.36 5.06
C ASN A 61 -3.30 -15.08 4.33
N GLY A 62 -2.08 -14.55 4.49
CA GLY A 62 -0.88 -15.11 3.90
C GLY A 62 -0.62 -14.75 2.45
N LYS A 63 -1.54 -14.02 1.81
CA LYS A 63 -1.41 -13.64 0.39
C LYS A 63 -0.92 -12.21 0.26
N PRO A 64 0.19 -11.99 -0.45
CA PRO A 64 0.73 -10.63 -0.58
C PRO A 64 0.03 -9.83 -1.69
N ILE A 65 -0.23 -8.58 -1.38
CA ILE A 65 -0.70 -7.60 -2.36
C ILE A 65 0.35 -6.49 -2.39
N CYS A 66 0.97 -6.30 -3.54
CA CYS A 66 2.03 -5.32 -3.72
C CYS A 66 1.50 -4.10 -4.47
N GLU A 67 2.19 -2.97 -4.32
CA GLU A 67 1.85 -1.67 -4.89
C GLU A 67 0.69 -0.99 -4.17
N SER A 68 0.95 0.21 -3.65
CA SER A 68 -0.01 0.90 -2.77
C SER A 68 -1.34 1.21 -3.46
N ILE A 69 -1.34 1.58 -4.74
CA ILE A 69 -2.59 1.86 -5.45
C ILE A 69 -3.42 0.58 -5.61
N ILE A 70 -2.76 -0.53 -5.91
CA ILE A 70 -3.43 -1.83 -6.01
C ILE A 70 -3.97 -2.24 -4.64
N GLN A 71 -3.21 -1.99 -3.57
CA GLN A 71 -3.64 -2.28 -2.21
C GLN A 71 -4.90 -1.50 -1.84
N VAL A 72 -4.97 -0.22 -2.21
CA VAL A 72 -6.16 0.60 -1.95
C VAL A 72 -7.38 0.03 -2.67
N GLN A 73 -7.22 -0.35 -3.94
CA GLN A 73 -8.31 -0.97 -4.69
C GLN A 73 -8.74 -2.29 -4.07
N TYR A 74 -7.78 -3.11 -3.67
CA TYR A 74 -8.05 -4.39 -3.03
C TYR A 74 -8.83 -4.21 -1.73
N ILE A 75 -8.38 -3.26 -0.90
CA ILE A 75 -9.04 -2.96 0.37
C ILE A 75 -10.48 -2.50 0.13
N ASP A 76 -10.68 -1.64 -0.86
CA ASP A 76 -12.01 -1.14 -1.18
C ASP A 76 -12.96 -2.24 -1.63
N GLU A 77 -12.46 -3.21 -2.38
CA GLU A 77 -13.27 -4.34 -2.87
C GLU A 77 -13.58 -5.36 -1.77
N VAL A 78 -12.58 -5.69 -0.94
CA VAL A 78 -12.73 -6.72 0.08
C VAL A 78 -13.64 -6.25 1.21
N TRP A 79 -13.46 -5.01 1.67
CA TRP A 79 -14.26 -4.44 2.75
C TRP A 79 -15.25 -3.42 2.18
N SER A 80 -16.04 -3.86 1.21
CA SER A 80 -16.93 -2.99 0.44
C SER A 80 -18.12 -2.44 1.24
N GLU A 81 -18.42 -3.03 2.39
CA GLU A 81 -19.54 -2.60 3.22
C GLU A 81 -19.27 -1.31 3.99
N LYS A 82 -18.00 -0.93 4.08
CA LYS A 82 -17.61 0.30 4.77
C LYS A 82 -17.46 1.44 3.77
N ASN A 83 -16.96 2.57 4.24
CA ASN A 83 -16.78 3.77 3.42
C ASN A 83 -16.14 3.45 2.07
N GLN A 84 -16.87 3.72 0.99
CA GLN A 84 -16.38 3.48 -0.35
C GLN A 84 -15.25 4.47 -0.68
N LEU A 85 -14.13 3.95 -1.17
CA LEU A 85 -12.95 4.78 -1.47
C LEU A 85 -12.93 5.19 -2.94
N LEU A 86 -13.35 4.30 -3.84
CA LEU A 86 -13.37 4.57 -5.27
C LEU A 86 -14.81 4.63 -5.75
N PRO A 87 -15.10 5.48 -6.76
CA PRO A 87 -16.44 5.54 -7.33
C PRO A 87 -16.87 4.19 -7.90
N SER A 88 -18.16 3.87 -7.78
CA SER A 88 -18.72 2.66 -8.37
C SER A 88 -18.99 2.82 -9.86
N ASP A 89 -19.25 4.05 -10.31
CA ASP A 89 -19.43 4.32 -11.73
C ASP A 89 -18.12 4.05 -12.49
N PRO A 90 -18.16 3.22 -13.55
CA PRO A 90 -16.91 2.84 -14.24
C PRO A 90 -16.14 4.02 -14.80
N TYR A 91 -16.81 5.03 -15.34
CA TYR A 91 -16.10 6.19 -15.89
C TYR A 91 -15.43 6.99 -14.80
N GLN A 92 -16.17 7.31 -13.73
CA GLN A 92 -15.62 8.07 -12.61
C GLN A 92 -14.48 7.28 -11.94
N ARG A 93 -14.63 5.97 -11.82
CA ARG A 93 -13.58 5.10 -11.30
C ARG A 93 -12.32 5.19 -12.16
N SER A 94 -12.49 5.16 -13.48
CA SER A 94 -11.36 5.27 -14.40
C SER A 94 -10.63 6.61 -14.25
N GLN A 95 -11.39 7.68 -14.04
CA GLN A 95 -10.80 9.01 -13.83
C GLN A 95 -10.02 9.08 -12.53
N ALA A 96 -10.55 8.51 -11.45
CA ALA A 96 -9.86 8.45 -10.18
C ALA A 96 -8.54 7.69 -10.31
N LEU A 97 -8.55 6.56 -10.99
CA LEU A 97 -7.34 5.77 -11.21
C LEU A 97 -6.35 6.47 -12.12
N PHE A 98 -6.84 7.19 -13.14
CA PHE A 98 -5.99 8.01 -14.01
C PHE A 98 -5.20 9.04 -13.20
N TRP A 99 -5.89 9.79 -12.33
CA TRP A 99 -5.22 10.81 -11.53
C TRP A 99 -4.28 10.21 -10.49
N SER A 100 -4.62 9.05 -9.93
CA SER A 100 -3.70 8.33 -9.04
C SER A 100 -2.42 7.95 -9.75
N ASP A 101 -2.53 7.44 -10.98
CA ASP A 101 -1.38 7.09 -11.80
C ASP A 101 -0.56 8.31 -12.17
N PHE A 102 -1.22 9.41 -12.53
CA PHE A 102 -0.57 10.67 -12.86
C PHE A 102 0.28 11.17 -11.68
N ILE A 103 -0.32 11.18 -10.49
CA ILE A 103 0.38 11.61 -9.28
C ILE A 103 1.56 10.69 -9.00
N GLU A 104 1.38 9.39 -9.15
CA GLU A 104 2.42 8.40 -8.95
C GLU A 104 3.63 8.67 -9.84
N LYS A 105 3.40 9.05 -11.09
CA LYS A 105 4.46 9.33 -12.05
C LYS A 105 5.13 10.68 -11.85
N LYS A 106 4.41 11.67 -11.32
CA LYS A 106 4.92 13.04 -11.19
C LYS A 106 5.58 13.31 -9.85
N VAL A 107 4.92 12.93 -8.76
CA VAL A 107 5.39 13.26 -7.42
C VAL A 107 6.63 12.48 -7.00
N PRO A 108 6.72 11.16 -7.22
CA PRO A 108 7.83 10.37 -6.72
C PRO A 108 9.20 10.76 -7.27
N ASN A 109 9.25 11.33 -8.47
CA ASN A 109 10.51 11.68 -9.08
C ASN A 109 11.29 12.74 -8.32
N LYS A 110 10.60 13.54 -7.51
CA LYS A 110 11.26 14.58 -6.70
C LYS A 110 11.20 14.27 -5.22
N CYS A 111 10.02 14.00 -4.71
CA CYS A 111 9.83 13.79 -3.28
C CYS A 111 10.37 12.45 -2.81
N LEU A 112 10.12 11.39 -3.58
CA LEU A 112 10.57 10.06 -3.21
C LEU A 112 12.09 9.94 -3.29
N PHE A 113 12.71 10.57 -4.27
CA PHE A 113 14.17 10.57 -4.40
C PHE A 113 14.80 11.15 -3.14
N HIS A 114 14.24 12.23 -2.64
CA HIS A 114 14.73 12.85 -1.41
C HIS A 114 14.60 11.90 -0.22
N PHE A 115 13.47 11.24 -0.10
CA PHE A 115 13.27 10.25 0.96
C PHE A 115 14.15 9.02 0.78
N THR A 116 14.30 8.53 -0.46
CA THR A 116 15.11 7.34 -0.69
C THR A 116 16.59 7.59 -0.43
N SER A 117 17.07 8.79 -0.67
CA SER A 117 18.46 9.13 -0.35
C SER A 117 18.72 9.12 1.15
N LEU A 118 17.69 9.36 1.96
CA LEU A 118 17.79 9.38 3.42
C LEU A 118 17.44 8.04 4.06
N GLN A 119 16.49 7.29 3.48
CA GLN A 119 15.86 6.13 4.12
C GLN A 119 16.12 4.81 3.39
N PHE A 120 16.20 4.86 2.11
CA PHE A 120 16.24 3.68 1.26
C PHE A 120 17.52 3.62 0.45
#